data_af83bff98742123cd974fa25908bfaf3
#
_entry.id   af83bff98742123cd974fa25908bfaf3
#
_cell.length_a   1.000
_cell.length_b   1.000
_cell.length_c   1.000
_cell.angle_alpha   90.00
_cell.angle_beta   90.00
_cell.angle_gamma   90.00
#
_symmetry.space_group_name_H-M   'P 1'
#
loop_
_entity.id
_entity.type
_entity.pdbx_description
1 polymer ?
#
loop_
_entity_poly.entity_id
_entity_poly.type
_entity_poly.pdbx_seq_one_letter_code
_entity_poly.pdbx_strand_id
1 'polypeptide(L)'
;WGVAASTTCEARITQPLNVDLKGKKVLVVDDVADTGDTVRIVVEHVMSFSPKELKVAVIDYKKTSSLIPDFYASFMEDWRWIVYPWSIKEDLKDLLKKAEIRDLKRAVEYLRGLDLNVSEELVREIMEDC
;
A
#
# COMPACT_ATOMS: atom_id res chain seq x y z
N TRP A 1 -5.43 -4.07 -8.56
CA TRP A 1 -4.61 -2.86 -8.68
C TRP A 1 -3.19 -3.20 -8.25
N GLY A 2 -2.30 -3.46 -9.21
CA GLY A 2 -0.92 -3.77 -8.89
C GLY A 2 -0.05 -2.51 -9.01
N VAL A 3 0.16 -1.79 -7.91
CA VAL A 3 1.28 -0.87 -7.79
C VAL A 3 2.32 -1.57 -6.92
N ALA A 4 3.28 -2.24 -7.54
CA ALA A 4 4.43 -2.76 -6.82
C ALA A 4 5.32 -1.59 -6.42
N ALA A 5 5.30 -1.21 -5.17
CA ALA A 5 6.26 -0.28 -4.60
C ALA A 5 7.59 -1.00 -4.37
N SER A 6 8.42 -1.10 -5.39
CA SER A 6 9.84 -1.34 -5.19
C SER A 6 10.52 -0.03 -4.83
N THR A 7 11.43 -0.05 -3.89
CA THR A 7 12.14 1.09 -3.28
C THR A 7 12.95 1.98 -4.23
N THR A 8 12.79 1.84 -5.54
CA THR A 8 13.49 2.62 -6.59
C THR A 8 12.68 2.83 -7.86
N CYS A 9 11.40 2.42 -7.92
CA CYS A 9 10.58 2.60 -9.10
C CYS A 9 9.61 3.76 -8.91
N GLU A 10 9.63 4.70 -9.82
CA GLU A 10 8.60 5.73 -9.95
C GLU A 10 7.23 5.04 -10.12
N ALA A 11 6.25 5.44 -9.31
CA ALA A 11 4.89 4.96 -9.44
C ALA A 11 4.37 5.32 -10.84
N ARG A 12 3.69 4.39 -11.50
CA ARG A 12 3.14 4.61 -12.85
C ARG A 12 1.79 3.94 -13.01
N ILE A 13 0.95 4.52 -13.86
CA ILE A 13 -0.31 3.89 -14.25
C ILE A 13 -0.01 2.78 -15.25
N THR A 14 -0.25 1.53 -14.87
CA THR A 14 -0.07 0.35 -15.75
C THR A 14 -1.34 0.04 -16.53
N GLN A 15 -2.50 0.33 -15.94
CA GLN A 15 -3.81 0.19 -16.58
C GLN A 15 -4.57 1.51 -16.42
N PRO A 16 -4.66 2.34 -17.45
CA PRO A 16 -5.42 3.58 -17.40
C PRO A 16 -6.92 3.29 -17.27
N LEU A 17 -7.64 4.22 -16.65
CA LEU A 17 -9.09 4.16 -16.59
C LEU A 17 -9.69 4.19 -17.99
N ASN A 18 -10.70 3.35 -18.21
CA ASN A 18 -11.49 3.33 -19.45
C ASN A 18 -12.96 3.63 -19.13
N VAL A 19 -13.20 4.80 -18.52
CA VAL A 19 -14.55 5.26 -18.15
C VAL A 19 -14.65 6.77 -18.37
N ASP A 20 -15.84 7.25 -18.73
CA ASP A 20 -16.11 8.66 -18.82
C ASP A 20 -16.41 9.26 -17.43
N LEU A 21 -15.52 10.13 -16.96
CA LEU A 21 -15.65 10.83 -15.68
C LEU A 21 -16.06 12.31 -15.85
N LYS A 22 -16.26 12.77 -17.08
CA LYS A 22 -16.61 14.17 -17.34
C LYS A 22 -17.85 14.60 -16.56
N GLY A 23 -17.71 15.65 -15.77
CA GLY A 23 -18.78 16.22 -14.97
C GLY A 23 -19.24 15.36 -13.78
N LYS A 24 -18.60 14.24 -13.50
CA LYS A 24 -18.92 13.37 -12.36
C LYS A 24 -18.17 13.80 -11.10
N LYS A 25 -18.71 13.47 -9.94
CA LYS A 25 -18.02 13.52 -8.67
C LYS A 25 -17.28 12.21 -8.47
N VAL A 26 -15.99 12.28 -8.21
CA VAL A 26 -15.11 11.11 -8.07
C VAL A 26 -14.49 11.10 -6.69
N LEU A 27 -14.47 9.93 -6.07
CA LEU A 27 -13.74 9.64 -4.85
C LEU A 27 -12.65 8.63 -5.18
N VAL A 28 -11.40 9.01 -4.96
CA VAL A 28 -10.24 8.09 -4.96
C VAL A 28 -10.10 7.52 -3.57
N VAL A 29 -10.03 6.20 -3.45
CA VAL A 29 -9.91 5.49 -2.16
C VAL A 29 -8.65 4.63 -2.19
N ASP A 30 -7.84 4.73 -1.13
CA ASP A 30 -6.66 3.90 -0.94
C ASP A 30 -6.54 3.50 0.54
N ASP A 31 -5.63 2.59 0.87
CA ASP A 31 -5.39 2.21 2.26
C ASP A 31 -4.45 3.19 2.96
N VAL A 32 -3.39 3.65 2.32
CA VAL A 32 -2.41 4.54 2.95
C VAL A 32 -1.88 5.63 2.02
N ALA A 33 -1.80 6.84 2.53
CA ALA A 33 -0.98 7.90 1.95
C ALA A 33 0.35 7.96 2.71
N ASP A 34 1.38 7.23 2.22
CA ASP A 34 2.73 7.19 2.83
C ASP A 34 3.60 8.36 2.35
N THR A 35 4.21 8.30 1.16
CA THR A 35 4.87 9.46 0.53
C THR A 35 3.89 10.36 -0.22
N GLY A 36 2.76 9.82 -0.60
CA GLY A 36 1.73 10.49 -1.40
C GLY A 36 1.93 10.38 -2.91
N ASP A 37 3.05 9.81 -3.37
CA ASP A 37 3.38 9.74 -4.80
C ASP A 37 2.37 8.93 -5.60
N THR A 38 1.97 7.76 -5.10
CA THR A 38 0.98 6.90 -5.77
C THR A 38 -0.36 7.63 -5.89
N VAL A 39 -0.84 8.18 -4.79
CA VAL A 39 -2.12 8.90 -4.76
C VAL A 39 -2.09 10.12 -5.69
N ARG A 40 -0.97 10.87 -5.71
CA ARG A 40 -0.78 12.03 -6.59
C ARG A 40 -0.90 11.64 -8.07
N ILE A 41 -0.22 10.58 -8.50
CA ILE A 41 -0.28 10.09 -9.88
C ILE A 41 -1.70 9.65 -10.25
N VAL A 42 -2.41 8.97 -9.35
CA VAL A 42 -3.81 8.58 -9.55
C VAL A 42 -4.70 9.81 -9.67
N VAL A 43 -4.52 10.81 -8.81
CA VAL A 43 -5.26 12.09 -8.85
C VAL A 43 -5.03 12.81 -10.18
N GLU A 44 -3.78 12.95 -10.62
CA GLU A 44 -3.44 13.58 -11.91
C GLU A 44 -4.09 12.82 -13.08
N HIS A 45 -4.06 11.50 -13.05
CA HIS A 45 -4.70 10.67 -14.06
C HIS A 45 -6.21 10.88 -14.10
N VAL A 46 -6.89 10.83 -12.94
CA VAL A 46 -8.34 11.05 -12.85
C VAL A 46 -8.73 12.46 -13.28
N MET A 47 -7.94 13.47 -12.92
CA MET A 47 -8.19 14.86 -13.32
C MET A 47 -8.12 15.05 -14.84
N SER A 48 -7.34 14.27 -15.57
CA SER A 48 -7.28 14.32 -17.02
C SER A 48 -8.61 13.98 -17.71
N PHE A 49 -9.55 13.32 -17.01
CA PHE A 49 -10.91 13.01 -17.49
C PHE A 49 -11.93 14.12 -17.18
N SER A 50 -11.49 15.28 -16.69
CA SER A 50 -12.35 16.45 -16.40
C SER A 50 -13.54 16.14 -15.48
N PRO A 51 -13.33 15.51 -14.30
CA PRO A 51 -14.40 15.33 -13.33
C PRO A 51 -14.91 16.69 -12.82
N LYS A 52 -16.17 16.74 -12.36
CA LYS A 52 -16.72 17.92 -11.71
C LYS A 52 -16.09 18.20 -10.35
N GLU A 53 -15.78 17.14 -9.62
CA GLU A 53 -15.19 17.17 -8.29
C GLU A 53 -14.37 15.91 -8.08
N LEU A 54 -13.22 16.02 -7.45
CA LEU A 54 -12.40 14.87 -7.03
C LEU A 54 -12.05 15.03 -5.56
N LYS A 55 -12.23 13.96 -4.81
CA LYS A 55 -11.86 13.83 -3.40
C LYS A 55 -11.00 12.60 -3.20
N VAL A 56 -10.16 12.62 -2.17
CA VAL A 56 -9.28 11.51 -1.78
C VAL A 56 -9.63 11.06 -0.37
N ALA A 57 -9.79 9.76 -0.20
CA ALA A 57 -9.99 9.14 1.11
C ALA A 57 -8.97 8.02 1.31
N VAL A 58 -8.34 7.97 2.49
CA VAL A 58 -7.43 6.89 2.88
C VAL A 58 -7.78 6.40 4.29
N ILE A 59 -7.36 5.19 4.62
CA ILE A 59 -7.49 4.71 6.00
C ILE A 59 -6.42 5.40 6.85
N ASP A 60 -5.15 5.30 6.45
CA ASP A 60 -4.03 5.87 7.18
C ASP A 60 -3.34 6.98 6.39
N TYR A 61 -3.18 8.14 7.03
CA TYR A 61 -2.45 9.27 6.50
C TYR A 61 -1.17 9.48 7.30
N LYS A 62 -0.02 9.31 6.66
CA LYS A 62 1.29 9.54 7.29
C LYS A 62 1.76 10.97 7.07
N LYS A 63 2.41 11.54 8.08
CA LYS A 63 3.02 12.88 8.04
C LYS A 63 4.03 13.06 6.91
N THR A 64 4.62 11.96 6.45
CA THR A 64 5.58 11.93 5.32
C THR A 64 4.92 12.18 3.96
N SER A 65 3.60 12.04 3.86
CA SER A 65 2.88 12.21 2.60
C SER A 65 2.90 13.66 2.14
N SER A 66 3.32 13.86 0.89
CA SER A 66 3.27 15.15 0.18
C SER A 66 1.86 15.55 -0.24
N LEU A 67 0.92 14.60 -0.27
CA LEU A 67 -0.49 14.82 -0.58
C LEU A 67 -1.32 14.68 0.69
N ILE A 68 -2.13 15.71 0.98
CA ILE A 68 -3.08 15.70 2.08
C ILE A 68 -4.41 15.15 1.57
N PRO A 69 -4.88 13.98 2.06
CA PRO A 69 -6.19 13.45 1.67
C PRO A 69 -7.34 14.31 2.23
N ASP A 70 -8.48 14.33 1.53
CA ASP A 70 -9.68 15.03 2.03
C ASP A 70 -10.29 14.32 3.24
N PHE A 71 -10.17 12.98 3.28
CA PHE A 71 -10.70 12.14 4.35
C PHE A 71 -9.67 11.09 4.75
N TYR A 72 -9.52 10.87 6.04
CA TYR A 72 -8.70 9.80 6.60
C TYR A 72 -9.25 9.34 7.95
N ALA A 73 -9.04 8.08 8.28
CA ALA A 73 -9.49 7.54 9.57
C ALA A 73 -8.42 7.72 10.65
N SER A 74 -7.14 7.64 10.30
CA SER A 74 -6.01 7.72 11.22
C SER A 74 -4.92 8.64 10.66
N PHE A 75 -4.30 9.45 11.54
CA PHE A 75 -3.12 10.24 11.23
C PHE A 75 -1.91 9.71 12.00
N MET A 76 -0.79 9.51 11.30
CA MET A 76 0.45 8.97 11.86
C MET A 76 1.58 10.00 11.77
N GLU A 77 2.02 10.47 12.92
CA GLU A 77 3.17 11.38 13.01
C GLU A 77 4.50 10.66 12.82
N ASP A 78 4.62 9.48 13.46
CA ASP A 78 5.82 8.64 13.37
C ASP A 78 5.66 7.62 12.25
N TRP A 79 6.70 7.50 11.43
CA TRP A 79 6.66 6.50 10.36
C TRP A 79 6.71 5.09 10.96
N ARG A 80 5.72 4.25 10.58
CA ARG A 80 5.65 2.83 10.90
C ARG A 80 5.25 2.05 9.66
N TRP A 81 5.75 0.84 9.56
CA TRP A 81 5.23 -0.11 8.57
C TRP A 81 3.87 -0.59 9.02
N ILE A 82 2.89 -0.55 8.11
CA ILE A 82 1.53 -1.07 8.37
C ILE A 82 1.39 -2.35 7.57
N VAL A 83 0.99 -3.43 8.23
CA VAL A 83 0.64 -4.70 7.58
C VAL A 83 -0.87 -4.81 7.57
N TYR A 84 -1.47 -4.66 6.40
CA TYR A 84 -2.91 -4.80 6.25
C TYR A 84 -3.32 -6.26 6.08
N PRO A 85 -4.53 -6.66 6.55
CA PRO A 85 -4.99 -8.04 6.41
C PRO A 85 -5.05 -8.55 4.97
N TRP A 86 -5.28 -7.66 4.00
CA TRP A 86 -5.34 -7.99 2.58
C TRP A 86 -4.00 -8.04 1.87
N SER A 87 -2.93 -7.49 2.45
CA SER A 87 -1.57 -7.50 1.91
C SER A 87 -0.59 -8.34 2.71
N ILE A 88 -1.06 -9.04 3.76
CA ILE A 88 -0.21 -9.73 4.73
C ILE A 88 0.81 -10.70 4.07
N LYS A 89 0.41 -11.45 3.05
CA LYS A 89 1.29 -12.40 2.36
C LYS A 89 2.43 -11.68 1.63
N GLU A 90 2.11 -10.60 0.90
CA GLU A 90 3.09 -9.80 0.16
C GLU A 90 4.05 -9.11 1.11
N ASP A 91 3.52 -8.48 2.17
CA ASP A 91 4.32 -7.77 3.16
C ASP A 91 5.28 -8.71 3.90
N LEU A 92 4.81 -9.87 4.34
CA LEU A 92 5.67 -10.87 5.01
C LEU A 92 6.71 -11.45 4.07
N LYS A 93 6.36 -11.71 2.81
CA LYS A 93 7.30 -12.16 1.78
C LYS A 93 8.43 -11.17 1.57
N ASP A 94 8.11 -9.89 1.48
CA ASP A 94 9.09 -8.82 1.33
C ASP A 94 9.97 -8.65 2.57
N LEU A 95 9.39 -8.75 3.77
CA LEU A 95 10.14 -8.72 5.03
C LEU A 95 11.15 -9.86 5.10
N LEU A 96 10.73 -11.09 4.82
CA LEU A 96 11.60 -12.27 4.84
C LEU A 96 12.70 -12.20 3.78
N LYS A 97 12.39 -11.70 2.58
CA LYS A 97 13.39 -11.45 1.53
C LYS A 97 14.44 -10.43 1.95
N LYS A 98 14.01 -9.29 2.49
CA LYS A 98 14.92 -8.23 2.96
C LYS A 98 15.81 -8.70 4.11
N ALA A 99 15.31 -9.61 4.96
CA ALA A 99 16.06 -10.21 6.05
C ALA A 99 16.91 -11.43 5.60
N GLU A 100 16.84 -11.81 4.32
CA GLU A 100 17.52 -12.98 3.73
C GLU A 100 17.22 -14.31 4.48
N ILE A 101 16.01 -14.43 5.04
CA ILE A 101 15.59 -15.59 5.81
C ILE A 101 14.97 -16.63 4.87
N ARG A 102 15.55 -17.83 4.85
CA ARG A 102 15.11 -18.97 4.02
C ARG A 102 14.71 -20.20 4.84
N ASP A 103 14.82 -20.15 6.14
CA ASP A 103 14.47 -21.24 7.06
C ASP A 103 13.18 -20.91 7.80
N LEU A 104 12.24 -21.86 7.80
CA LEU A 104 10.90 -21.69 8.37
C LEU A 104 10.94 -21.31 9.86
N LYS A 105 11.79 -22.00 10.64
CA LYS A 105 11.88 -21.75 12.08
C LYS A 105 12.39 -20.34 12.38
N ARG A 106 13.43 -19.92 11.63
CA ARG A 106 13.98 -18.56 11.73
C ARG A 106 12.97 -17.51 11.27
N ALA A 107 12.17 -17.81 10.23
CA ALA A 107 11.12 -16.93 9.74
C ALA A 107 10.05 -16.68 10.82
N VAL A 108 9.56 -17.74 11.44
CA VAL A 108 8.57 -17.65 12.53
C VAL A 108 9.13 -16.87 13.72
N GLU A 109 10.37 -17.15 14.14
CA GLU A 109 11.01 -16.43 15.25
C GLU A 109 11.20 -14.94 14.91
N TYR A 110 11.64 -14.61 13.70
CA TYR A 110 11.82 -13.24 13.24
C TYR A 110 10.51 -12.46 13.24
N LEU A 111 9.44 -13.02 12.67
CA LEU A 111 8.14 -12.36 12.60
C LEU A 111 7.50 -12.17 13.99
N ARG A 112 7.68 -13.14 14.90
CA ARG A 112 7.28 -13.00 16.30
C ARG A 112 8.06 -11.89 17.02
N GLY A 113 9.34 -11.73 16.70
CA GLY A 113 10.16 -10.63 17.22
C GLY A 113 9.71 -9.24 16.77
N LEU A 114 8.92 -9.17 15.70
CA LEU A 114 8.27 -7.95 15.20
C LEU A 114 6.84 -7.77 15.73
N ASP A 115 6.43 -8.51 16.76
CA ASP A 115 5.07 -8.56 17.30
C ASP A 115 3.98 -8.99 16.27
N LEU A 116 4.41 -9.64 15.19
CA LEU A 116 3.50 -10.20 14.20
C LEU A 116 3.07 -11.60 14.62
N ASN A 117 1.83 -11.71 15.12
CA ASN A 117 1.26 -13.00 15.52
C ASN A 117 0.71 -13.76 14.30
N VAL A 118 1.59 -14.41 13.56
CA VAL A 118 1.27 -15.19 12.38
C VAL A 118 1.37 -16.68 12.65
N SER A 119 0.51 -17.48 12.00
CA SER A 119 0.57 -18.94 12.12
C SER A 119 1.77 -19.48 11.34
N GLU A 120 2.35 -20.58 11.84
CA GLU A 120 3.44 -21.27 11.13
C GLU A 120 3.00 -21.78 9.74
N GLU A 121 1.71 -22.15 9.61
CA GLU A 121 1.11 -22.57 8.35
C GLU A 121 1.16 -21.45 7.29
N LEU A 122 0.79 -20.22 7.68
CA LEU A 122 0.86 -19.06 6.80
C LEU A 122 2.32 -18.75 6.39
N VAL A 123 3.26 -18.84 7.32
CA VAL A 123 4.68 -18.59 7.03
C VAL A 123 5.21 -19.64 6.05
N ARG A 124 4.83 -20.91 6.23
CA ARG A 124 5.19 -22.00 5.31
C ARG A 124 4.66 -21.74 3.90
N GLU A 125 3.37 -21.41 3.78
CA GLU A 125 2.74 -21.07 2.48
C GLU A 125 3.49 -19.94 1.77
N ILE A 126 3.81 -18.86 2.49
CA ILE A 126 4.56 -17.72 1.94
C ILE A 126 5.95 -18.12 1.44
N MET A 127 6.62 -19.03 2.15
CA MET A 127 7.97 -19.48 1.79
C MET A 127 7.97 -20.46 0.62
N GLU A 128 6.92 -21.25 0.43
CA GLU A 128 6.75 -22.15 -0.73
C GLU A 128 6.49 -21.37 -2.02
N ASP A 129 5.86 -20.20 -1.93
CA ASP A 129 5.60 -19.29 -3.06
C ASP A 129 6.79 -18.36 -3.40
N CYS A 130 7.91 -18.55 -2.73
CA CYS A 130 9.17 -17.85 -2.97
C CYS A 130 10.11 -18.67 -3.82
#